data_90e9e189ab1fefbe7b0ed60b67d1d624
#
_entry.id   90e9e189ab1fefbe7b0ed60b67d1d624
#
_cell.length_a   1.000
_cell.length_b   1.000
_cell.length_c   1.000
_cell.angle_alpha   90.00
_cell.angle_beta   90.00
_cell.angle_gamma   90.00
#
_symmetry.space_group_name_H-M   'P 1'
#
loop_
_entity.id
_entity.type
_entity.pdbx_description
1 polymer ?
#
loop_
_entity_poly.entity_id
_entity_poly.type
_entity_poly.pdbx_seq_one_letter_code
_entity_poly.pdbx_strand_id
1 'polypeptide(L)'
;MPIKAIFFDIDDTLYDSTKLTTMARQNAIRAMIDSGLPVKDEGKLYNLLEEIIKKHGSNYGRHYNELLKELGLDEDPKIIAAGVVAYERTKEGYLVPFPGVIPMLLALKERYLLGVISDGIAVKQWEKLITLGIHHLFDMVATSGELGCSKPKKEIFMFAIEKLGLSPEGCVMVGNRIDTDILGGNLAGMCTVHLKRGKYGAEKPETEEQTPDFDIDDFTEITALDFTKCDGAD
;
A
#
# COMPACT_ATOMS: atom_id res chain seq x y z
N MET A 1 -26.13 -10.15 5.80
CA MET A 1 -25.51 -10.90 6.94
C MET A 1 -24.66 -9.94 7.79
N PRO A 2 -24.54 -10.12 9.11
CA PRO A 2 -23.71 -9.20 9.90
C PRO A 2 -22.24 -9.31 9.48
N ILE A 3 -21.56 -8.16 9.38
CA ILE A 3 -20.12 -8.10 9.11
C ILE A 3 -19.36 -8.79 10.25
N LYS A 4 -18.39 -9.62 9.87
CA LYS A 4 -17.53 -10.42 10.77
C LYS A 4 -16.05 -10.09 10.61
N ALA A 5 -15.62 -9.64 9.43
CA ALA A 5 -14.24 -9.31 9.17
C ALA A 5 -14.08 -8.03 8.37
N ILE A 6 -12.98 -7.29 8.63
CA ILE A 6 -12.58 -6.11 7.87
C ILE A 6 -11.17 -6.33 7.37
N PHE A 7 -10.98 -6.23 6.07
CA PHE A 7 -9.70 -6.34 5.39
C PHE A 7 -9.20 -4.97 4.96
N PHE A 8 -7.91 -4.75 5.08
CA PHE A 8 -7.25 -3.49 4.72
C PHE A 8 -6.19 -3.73 3.66
N ASP A 9 -6.05 -2.80 2.72
CA ASP A 9 -4.80 -2.62 2.01
C ASP A 9 -3.75 -1.99 2.95
N ILE A 10 -2.48 -1.96 2.55
CA ILE A 10 -1.38 -1.41 3.37
C ILE A 10 -0.95 -0.03 2.86
N ASP A 11 -0.53 0.05 1.59
CA ASP A 11 0.12 1.22 1.01
C ASP A 11 -0.89 2.35 0.74
N ASP A 12 -0.62 3.56 1.25
CA ASP A 12 -1.53 4.71 1.23
C ASP A 12 -2.90 4.46 1.91
N THR A 13 -3.02 3.31 2.59
CA THR A 13 -4.18 2.92 3.39
C THR A 13 -3.86 2.97 4.88
N LEU A 14 -2.84 2.27 5.36
CA LEU A 14 -2.46 2.27 6.79
C LEU A 14 -1.33 3.26 7.11
N TYR A 15 -0.57 3.68 6.11
CA TYR A 15 0.50 4.68 6.21
C TYR A 15 0.69 5.39 4.86
N ASP A 16 1.39 6.53 4.87
CA ASP A 16 1.63 7.35 3.67
C ASP A 16 2.81 6.80 2.85
N SER A 17 2.55 5.81 2.02
CA SER A 17 3.58 5.17 1.18
C SER A 17 4.08 6.10 0.08
N THR A 18 3.21 6.91 -0.49
CA THR A 18 3.52 7.88 -1.54
C THR A 18 4.49 8.95 -1.01
N LYS A 19 4.19 9.56 0.12
CA LYS A 19 5.08 10.56 0.74
C LYS A 19 6.39 9.94 1.18
N LEU A 20 6.35 8.78 1.82
CA LEU A 20 7.54 8.08 2.30
C LEU A 20 8.50 7.77 1.15
N THR A 21 8.01 7.17 0.06
CA THR A 21 8.86 6.82 -1.09
C THR A 21 9.40 8.05 -1.79
N THR A 22 8.62 9.12 -1.91
CA THR A 22 9.08 10.40 -2.47
C THR A 22 10.23 10.98 -1.64
N MET A 23 10.07 11.08 -0.33
CA MET A 23 11.11 11.57 0.57
C MET A 23 12.37 10.69 0.53
N ALA A 24 12.21 9.37 0.54
CA ALA A 24 13.33 8.44 0.52
C ALA A 24 14.15 8.56 -0.78
N ARG A 25 13.48 8.71 -1.94
CA ARG A 25 14.14 8.93 -3.23
C ARG A 25 14.86 10.26 -3.31
N GLN A 26 14.24 11.34 -2.81
CA GLN A 26 14.88 12.66 -2.74
C GLN A 26 16.12 12.64 -1.85
N ASN A 27 16.04 12.04 -0.68
CA ASN A 27 17.17 11.92 0.24
C ASN A 27 18.29 11.04 -0.33
N ALA A 28 17.95 9.98 -1.06
CA ALA A 28 18.92 9.16 -1.78
C ALA A 28 19.69 9.98 -2.83
N ILE A 29 19.00 10.76 -3.64
CA ILE A 29 19.62 11.63 -4.65
C ILE A 29 20.55 12.65 -4.00
N ARG A 30 20.14 13.31 -2.92
CA ARG A 30 20.99 14.25 -2.17
C ARG A 30 22.25 13.58 -1.65
N ALA A 31 22.12 12.41 -1.03
CA ALA A 31 23.26 11.66 -0.55
C ALA A 31 24.22 11.24 -1.66
N MET A 32 23.71 10.88 -2.85
CA MET A 32 24.54 10.60 -4.03
C MET A 32 25.31 11.85 -4.48
N ILE A 33 24.64 13.00 -4.52
CA ILE A 33 25.27 14.29 -4.87
C ILE A 33 26.37 14.65 -3.87
N ASP A 34 26.10 14.53 -2.57
CA ASP A 34 27.06 14.82 -1.51
C ASP A 34 28.26 13.86 -1.53
N SER A 35 28.04 12.65 -2.05
CA SER A 35 29.08 11.62 -2.18
C SER A 35 29.92 11.75 -3.46
N GLY A 36 29.60 12.72 -4.33
CA GLY A 36 30.43 13.03 -5.50
C GLY A 36 29.76 12.88 -6.86
N LEU A 37 28.45 12.63 -6.92
CA LEU A 37 27.72 12.63 -8.18
C LEU A 37 27.91 14.00 -8.88
N PRO A 38 28.43 14.05 -10.15
CA PRO A 38 28.78 15.32 -10.78
C PRO A 38 27.55 16.14 -11.21
N VAL A 39 26.40 15.52 -11.38
CA VAL A 39 25.12 16.19 -11.70
C VAL A 39 24.49 16.70 -10.39
N LYS A 40 24.13 17.99 -10.34
CA LYS A 40 23.61 18.65 -9.12
C LYS A 40 22.12 19.01 -9.19
N ASP A 41 21.48 18.82 -10.33
CA ASP A 41 20.06 19.11 -10.52
C ASP A 41 19.21 17.98 -9.92
N GLU A 42 18.77 18.18 -8.67
CA GLU A 42 17.94 17.21 -7.93
C GLU A 42 16.65 16.87 -8.67
N GLY A 43 16.00 17.86 -9.30
CA GLY A 43 14.74 17.66 -10.01
C GLY A 43 14.90 16.77 -11.24
N LYS A 44 15.95 17.02 -12.03
CA LYS A 44 16.29 16.19 -13.19
C LYS A 44 16.63 14.75 -12.78
N LEU A 45 17.42 14.59 -11.72
CA LEU A 45 17.80 13.28 -11.20
C LEU A 45 16.58 12.51 -10.65
N TYR A 46 15.68 13.21 -9.95
CA TYR A 46 14.46 12.60 -9.43
C TYR A 46 13.56 12.09 -10.57
N ASN A 47 13.32 12.92 -11.59
CA ASN A 47 12.50 12.51 -12.73
C ASN A 47 13.12 11.31 -13.48
N LEU A 48 14.43 11.31 -13.69
CA LEU A 48 15.11 10.19 -14.32
C LEU A 48 15.02 8.91 -13.48
N LEU A 49 15.16 9.03 -12.15
CA LEU A 49 14.98 7.90 -11.24
C LEU A 49 13.54 7.34 -11.29
N GLU A 50 12.53 8.21 -11.37
CA GLU A 50 11.12 7.79 -11.51
C GLU A 50 10.89 7.03 -12.84
N GLU A 51 11.49 7.48 -13.94
CA GLU A 51 11.42 6.77 -15.22
C GLU A 51 12.08 5.38 -15.14
N ILE A 52 13.23 5.28 -14.48
CA ILE A 52 13.92 4.00 -14.25
C ILE A 52 13.05 3.07 -13.40
N ILE A 53 12.45 3.59 -12.33
CA ILE A 53 11.56 2.80 -11.46
C ILE A 53 10.31 2.33 -12.22
N LYS A 54 9.73 3.20 -13.05
CA LYS A 54 8.58 2.84 -13.90
C LYS A 54 8.94 1.72 -14.89
N LYS A 55 10.14 1.75 -15.45
CA LYS A 55 10.65 0.77 -16.43
C LYS A 55 10.95 -0.60 -15.80
N HIS A 56 11.58 -0.62 -14.62
CA HIS A 56 12.11 -1.83 -14.02
C HIS A 56 11.26 -2.37 -12.84
N GLY A 57 10.29 -1.59 -12.37
CA GLY A 57 9.49 -1.91 -11.19
C GLY A 57 10.16 -1.49 -9.88
N SER A 58 9.35 -1.26 -8.84
CA SER A 58 9.81 -0.77 -7.53
C SER A 58 10.72 -1.73 -6.76
N ASN A 59 10.67 -3.03 -7.09
CA ASN A 59 11.48 -4.07 -6.44
C ASN A 59 12.82 -4.35 -7.13
N TYR A 60 13.15 -3.63 -8.19
CA TYR A 60 14.43 -3.77 -8.89
C TYR A 60 15.59 -3.24 -8.03
N GLY A 61 16.57 -4.09 -7.73
CA GLY A 61 17.63 -3.77 -6.77
C GLY A 61 18.76 -2.87 -7.29
N ARG A 62 18.72 -2.40 -8.56
CA ARG A 62 19.81 -1.68 -9.23
C ARG A 62 19.40 -0.32 -9.80
N HIS A 63 18.40 0.35 -9.22
CA HIS A 63 17.93 1.64 -9.73
C HIS A 63 19.04 2.70 -9.79
N TYR A 64 19.92 2.78 -8.79
CA TYR A 64 21.01 3.76 -8.77
C TYR A 64 22.15 3.41 -9.72
N ASN A 65 22.37 2.14 -10.03
CA ASN A 65 23.30 1.73 -11.08
C ASN A 65 22.79 2.20 -12.46
N GLU A 66 21.50 1.96 -12.74
CA GLU A 66 20.88 2.43 -13.97
C GLU A 66 20.87 3.97 -14.03
N LEU A 67 20.69 4.67 -12.91
CA LEU A 67 20.75 6.13 -12.87
C LEU A 67 22.12 6.66 -13.32
N LEU A 68 23.23 6.09 -12.83
CA LEU A 68 24.57 6.48 -13.26
C LEU A 68 24.76 6.19 -14.76
N LYS A 69 24.34 5.02 -15.21
CA LYS A 69 24.44 4.61 -16.62
C LYS A 69 23.66 5.53 -17.56
N GLU A 70 22.42 5.90 -17.24
CA GLU A 70 21.63 6.85 -18.05
C GLU A 70 22.24 8.25 -18.07
N LEU A 71 23.06 8.60 -17.06
CA LEU A 71 23.86 9.84 -17.05
C LEU A 71 25.18 9.73 -17.83
N GLY A 72 25.49 8.58 -18.42
CA GLY A 72 26.76 8.33 -19.13
C GLY A 72 27.98 8.22 -18.19
N LEU A 73 27.76 7.83 -16.92
CA LEU A 73 28.81 7.69 -15.91
C LEU A 73 29.11 6.21 -15.66
N ASP A 74 30.36 5.94 -15.28
CA ASP A 74 30.74 4.62 -14.78
C ASP A 74 30.08 4.33 -13.42
N GLU A 75 29.92 3.05 -13.08
CA GLU A 75 29.43 2.66 -11.77
C GLU A 75 30.43 3.08 -10.69
N ASP A 76 29.98 3.90 -9.74
CA ASP A 76 30.72 4.27 -8.53
C ASP A 76 30.04 3.65 -7.31
N PRO A 77 30.64 2.60 -6.71
CA PRO A 77 30.04 1.92 -5.55
C PRO A 77 29.81 2.83 -4.35
N LYS A 78 30.63 3.87 -4.14
CA LYS A 78 30.47 4.83 -3.05
C LYS A 78 29.21 5.68 -3.25
N ILE A 79 28.99 6.19 -4.45
CA ILE A 79 27.83 7.02 -4.80
C ILE A 79 26.56 6.17 -4.70
N ILE A 80 26.58 4.95 -5.24
CA ILE A 80 25.45 4.01 -5.18
C ILE A 80 25.11 3.67 -3.72
N ALA A 81 26.12 3.31 -2.92
CA ALA A 81 25.92 2.96 -1.52
C ALA A 81 25.34 4.14 -0.70
N ALA A 82 25.76 5.38 -0.99
CA ALA A 82 25.20 6.56 -0.34
C ALA A 82 23.70 6.70 -0.61
N GLY A 83 23.27 6.49 -1.84
CA GLY A 83 21.85 6.49 -2.23
C GLY A 83 21.06 5.39 -1.50
N VAL A 84 21.57 4.15 -1.52
CA VAL A 84 20.93 3.01 -0.84
C VAL A 84 20.77 3.26 0.66
N VAL A 85 21.83 3.67 1.33
CA VAL A 85 21.82 3.94 2.79
C VAL A 85 20.84 5.06 3.15
N ALA A 86 20.84 6.15 2.38
CA ALA A 86 19.93 7.26 2.63
C ALA A 86 18.45 6.87 2.41
N TYR A 87 18.19 6.08 1.38
CA TYR A 87 16.85 5.54 1.10
C TYR A 87 16.33 4.68 2.25
N GLU A 88 17.12 3.68 2.68
CA GLU A 88 16.68 2.75 3.72
C GLU A 88 16.54 3.44 5.09
N ARG A 89 17.46 4.35 5.46
CA ARG A 89 17.34 5.14 6.70
C ARG A 89 16.11 6.03 6.70
N THR A 90 15.74 6.61 5.55
CA THR A 90 14.53 7.42 5.44
C THR A 90 13.29 6.54 5.63
N LYS A 91 13.25 5.36 5.01
CA LYS A 91 12.16 4.40 5.22
C LYS A 91 12.03 4.00 6.68
N GLU A 92 13.13 3.61 7.32
CA GLU A 92 13.15 3.20 8.72
C GLU A 92 12.64 4.31 9.65
N GLY A 93 13.06 5.55 9.43
CA GLY A 93 12.69 6.69 10.28
C GLY A 93 11.27 7.22 10.06
N TYR A 94 10.67 7.02 8.89
CA TYR A 94 9.39 7.64 8.51
C TYR A 94 8.28 6.63 8.19
N LEU A 95 8.53 5.33 8.27
CA LEU A 95 7.48 4.32 8.16
C LEU A 95 6.68 4.27 9.46
N VAL A 96 5.67 5.12 9.55
CA VAL A 96 4.79 5.25 10.72
C VAL A 96 3.33 5.17 10.26
N PRO A 97 2.42 4.59 11.06
CA PRO A 97 1.00 4.56 10.73
C PRO A 97 0.43 5.99 10.61
N PHE A 98 -0.60 6.15 9.80
CA PHE A 98 -1.37 7.39 9.84
C PHE A 98 -1.90 7.66 11.27
N PRO A 99 -2.02 8.94 11.67
CA PRO A 99 -2.69 9.30 12.92
C PRO A 99 -4.08 8.65 13.00
N GLY A 100 -4.40 8.01 14.10
CA GLY A 100 -5.71 7.36 14.29
C GLY A 100 -5.78 5.87 13.88
N VAL A 101 -4.86 5.35 13.06
CA VAL A 101 -4.90 3.95 12.58
C VAL A 101 -4.83 2.95 13.74
N ILE A 102 -3.87 3.09 14.66
CA ILE A 102 -3.73 2.15 15.77
C ILE A 102 -4.98 2.11 16.67
N PRO A 103 -5.47 3.24 17.21
CA PRO A 103 -6.69 3.22 18.02
C PRO A 103 -7.91 2.71 17.25
N MET A 104 -8.03 3.00 15.96
CA MET A 104 -9.10 2.47 15.11
C MET A 104 -9.03 0.95 14.99
N LEU A 105 -7.84 0.39 14.65
CA LEU A 105 -7.66 -1.05 14.55
C LEU A 105 -7.97 -1.76 15.87
N LEU A 106 -7.55 -1.20 17.00
CA LEU A 106 -7.87 -1.74 18.33
C LEU A 106 -9.38 -1.76 18.61
N ALA A 107 -10.07 -0.66 18.29
CA ALA A 107 -11.53 -0.58 18.46
C ALA A 107 -12.29 -1.58 17.56
N LEU A 108 -11.84 -1.74 16.31
CA LEU A 108 -12.45 -2.69 15.38
C LEU A 108 -12.20 -4.14 15.80
N LYS A 109 -11.01 -4.45 16.33
CA LYS A 109 -10.64 -5.80 16.75
C LYS A 109 -11.49 -6.33 17.92
N GLU A 110 -12.14 -5.45 18.69
CA GLU A 110 -13.11 -5.86 19.71
C GLU A 110 -14.38 -6.51 19.13
N ARG A 111 -14.67 -6.23 17.84
CA ARG A 111 -15.94 -6.62 17.19
C ARG A 111 -15.76 -7.47 15.95
N TYR A 112 -14.61 -7.36 15.27
CA TYR A 112 -14.36 -7.95 13.97
C TYR A 112 -13.02 -8.68 13.95
N LEU A 113 -12.91 -9.71 13.12
CA LEU A 113 -11.62 -10.21 12.67
C LEU A 113 -11.00 -9.18 11.73
N LEU A 114 -9.70 -8.97 11.84
CA LEU A 114 -8.97 -8.03 10.98
C LEU A 114 -8.05 -8.78 10.04
N GLY A 115 -8.06 -8.38 8.79
CA GLY A 115 -7.18 -8.95 7.77
C GLY A 115 -6.47 -7.91 6.93
N VAL A 116 -5.49 -8.36 6.18
CA VAL A 116 -4.78 -7.57 5.16
C VAL A 116 -4.86 -8.29 3.83
N ILE A 117 -5.14 -7.55 2.76
CA ILE A 117 -5.03 -8.02 1.37
C ILE A 117 -4.17 -6.98 0.63
N SER A 118 -2.92 -7.34 0.28
CA SER A 118 -1.96 -6.40 -0.27
C SER A 118 -1.17 -6.98 -1.43
N ASP A 119 -0.88 -6.14 -2.42
CA ASP A 119 -0.01 -6.51 -3.53
C ASP A 119 1.46 -6.31 -3.16
N GLY A 120 2.30 -7.26 -3.55
CA GLY A 120 3.73 -7.21 -3.40
C GLY A 120 4.37 -8.48 -2.84
N ILE A 121 5.68 -8.42 -2.67
CA ILE A 121 6.48 -9.53 -2.11
C ILE A 121 6.11 -9.73 -0.64
N ALA A 122 5.72 -10.94 -0.27
CA ALA A 122 5.23 -11.28 1.07
C ALA A 122 6.14 -10.77 2.20
N VAL A 123 7.42 -11.08 2.15
CA VAL A 123 8.38 -10.64 3.18
C VAL A 123 8.37 -9.12 3.33
N LYS A 124 8.31 -8.36 2.23
CA LYS A 124 8.27 -6.89 2.28
C LYS A 124 6.97 -6.35 2.88
N GLN A 125 5.83 -7.01 2.66
CA GLN A 125 4.57 -6.60 3.28
C GLN A 125 4.60 -6.88 4.79
N TRP A 126 5.15 -8.02 5.21
CA TRP A 126 5.37 -8.33 6.62
C TRP A 126 6.36 -7.36 7.29
N GLU A 127 7.48 -7.01 6.62
CA GLU A 127 8.42 -5.98 7.12
C GLU A 127 7.71 -4.66 7.42
N LYS A 128 6.81 -4.22 6.53
CA LYS A 128 5.99 -3.01 6.77
C LYS A 128 5.12 -3.13 8.01
N LEU A 129 4.32 -4.21 8.10
CA LEU A 129 3.41 -4.42 9.22
C LEU A 129 4.14 -4.52 10.56
N ILE A 130 5.31 -5.17 10.58
CA ILE A 130 6.17 -5.28 11.78
C ILE A 130 6.74 -3.91 12.15
N THR A 131 7.28 -3.16 11.18
CA THR A 131 7.85 -1.83 11.42
C THR A 131 6.79 -0.82 11.87
N LEU A 132 5.57 -0.91 11.30
CA LEU A 132 4.42 -0.12 11.75
C LEU A 132 3.92 -0.50 13.16
N GLY A 133 4.39 -1.64 13.71
CA GLY A 133 3.99 -2.13 15.03
C GLY A 133 2.57 -2.69 15.11
N ILE A 134 1.93 -2.98 13.97
CA ILE A 134 0.52 -3.38 13.89
C ILE A 134 0.29 -4.83 13.45
N HIS A 135 1.35 -5.58 13.11
CA HIS A 135 1.25 -6.94 12.56
C HIS A 135 0.44 -7.90 13.45
N HIS A 136 0.52 -7.75 14.77
CA HIS A 136 -0.17 -8.59 15.77
C HIS A 136 -1.67 -8.32 15.88
N LEU A 137 -2.17 -7.28 15.24
CA LEU A 137 -3.59 -6.94 15.21
C LEU A 137 -4.36 -7.71 14.13
N PHE A 138 -3.68 -8.29 13.14
CA PHE A 138 -4.31 -8.98 12.04
C PHE A 138 -4.36 -10.49 12.25
N ASP A 139 -5.54 -11.06 12.00
CA ASP A 139 -5.83 -12.49 12.07
C ASP A 139 -5.47 -13.21 10.76
N MET A 140 -5.38 -12.45 9.65
CA MET A 140 -5.04 -12.94 8.31
C MET A 140 -4.27 -11.88 7.53
N VAL A 141 -3.23 -12.30 6.80
CA VAL A 141 -2.50 -11.47 5.83
C VAL A 141 -2.37 -12.26 4.53
N ALA A 142 -2.99 -11.76 3.46
CA ALA A 142 -2.88 -12.29 2.12
C ALA A 142 -2.04 -11.36 1.25
N THR A 143 -1.04 -11.91 0.56
CA THR A 143 -0.16 -11.14 -0.32
C THR A 143 -0.13 -11.73 -1.73
N SER A 144 -0.06 -10.86 -2.73
CA SER A 144 0.03 -11.33 -4.12
C SER A 144 1.31 -12.13 -4.39
N GLY A 145 2.37 -11.87 -3.63
CA GLY A 145 3.64 -12.58 -3.75
C GLY A 145 3.58 -14.04 -3.29
N GLU A 146 2.69 -14.37 -2.35
CA GLU A 146 2.45 -15.77 -1.92
C GLU A 146 1.53 -16.50 -2.87
N LEU A 147 0.53 -15.81 -3.41
CA LEU A 147 -0.55 -16.43 -4.17
C LEU A 147 -0.31 -16.46 -5.68
N GLY A 148 0.66 -15.67 -6.18
CA GLY A 148 0.90 -15.54 -7.62
C GLY A 148 -0.23 -14.80 -8.36
N CYS A 149 -1.15 -14.16 -7.65
CA CYS A 149 -2.21 -13.33 -8.22
C CYS A 149 -2.36 -12.03 -7.43
N SER A 150 -2.62 -10.93 -8.13
CA SER A 150 -2.76 -9.58 -7.56
C SER A 150 -4.18 -9.05 -7.68
N LYS A 151 -4.51 -8.08 -6.84
CA LYS A 151 -5.74 -7.30 -6.96
C LYS A 151 -5.83 -6.66 -8.37
N PRO A 152 -6.99 -6.55 -9.00
CA PRO A 152 -8.34 -6.82 -8.50
C PRO A 152 -8.82 -8.26 -8.69
N LYS A 153 -7.95 -9.24 -8.97
CA LYS A 153 -8.39 -10.64 -9.16
C LYS A 153 -9.06 -11.14 -7.89
N LYS A 154 -10.30 -11.63 -8.00
CA LYS A 154 -11.10 -12.07 -6.86
C LYS A 154 -10.44 -13.21 -6.05
N GLU A 155 -9.54 -13.97 -6.66
CA GLU A 155 -8.87 -15.13 -6.06
C GLU A 155 -8.09 -14.73 -4.78
N ILE A 156 -7.44 -13.56 -4.75
CA ILE A 156 -6.70 -13.12 -3.55
C ILE A 156 -7.66 -12.76 -2.41
N PHE A 157 -8.82 -12.17 -2.73
CA PHE A 157 -9.85 -11.83 -1.74
C PHE A 157 -10.49 -13.11 -1.21
N MET A 158 -10.92 -14.01 -2.10
CA MET A 158 -11.53 -15.28 -1.73
C MET A 158 -10.60 -16.13 -0.85
N PHE A 159 -9.31 -16.20 -1.18
CA PHE A 159 -8.32 -16.88 -0.35
C PHE A 159 -8.31 -16.34 1.09
N ALA A 160 -8.29 -15.02 1.26
CA ALA A 160 -8.27 -14.40 2.59
C ALA A 160 -9.55 -14.69 3.38
N ILE A 161 -10.71 -14.63 2.72
CA ILE A 161 -12.03 -14.88 3.29
C ILE A 161 -12.17 -16.34 3.71
N GLU A 162 -11.82 -17.29 2.83
CA GLU A 162 -11.89 -18.73 3.07
C GLU A 162 -10.98 -19.18 4.22
N LYS A 163 -9.80 -18.58 4.35
CA LYS A 163 -8.87 -18.85 5.46
C LYS A 163 -9.45 -18.49 6.83
N LEU A 164 -10.35 -17.51 6.88
CA LEU A 164 -11.09 -17.15 8.10
C LEU A 164 -12.40 -17.95 8.26
N GLY A 165 -12.75 -18.81 7.30
CA GLY A 165 -13.99 -19.59 7.31
C GLY A 165 -15.24 -18.73 7.17
N LEU A 166 -15.14 -17.62 6.42
CA LEU A 166 -16.21 -16.65 6.24
C LEU A 166 -16.81 -16.72 4.82
N SER A 167 -17.90 -15.98 4.62
CA SER A 167 -18.47 -15.70 3.31
C SER A 167 -18.23 -14.22 2.94
N PRO A 168 -18.16 -13.87 1.66
CA PRO A 168 -17.87 -12.51 1.19
C PRO A 168 -18.80 -11.44 1.78
N GLU A 169 -20.08 -11.72 1.87
CA GLU A 169 -21.12 -10.80 2.36
C GLU A 169 -20.93 -10.42 3.84
N GLY A 170 -20.18 -11.22 4.58
CA GLY A 170 -19.78 -10.93 5.97
C GLY A 170 -18.45 -10.18 6.09
N CYS A 171 -17.88 -9.71 4.96
CA CYS A 171 -16.55 -9.11 4.90
C CYS A 171 -16.58 -7.72 4.27
N VAL A 172 -15.70 -6.85 4.78
CA VAL A 172 -15.47 -5.50 4.25
C VAL A 172 -14.05 -5.41 3.69
N MET A 173 -13.87 -4.79 2.53
CA MET A 173 -12.56 -4.37 2.00
C MET A 173 -12.41 -2.86 2.12
N VAL A 174 -11.34 -2.40 2.77
CA VAL A 174 -10.97 -1.00 2.91
C VAL A 174 -9.68 -0.73 2.16
N GLY A 175 -9.70 0.17 1.21
CA GLY A 175 -8.51 0.53 0.44
C GLY A 175 -8.62 1.90 -0.22
N ASN A 176 -7.52 2.38 -0.78
CA ASN A 176 -7.46 3.70 -1.41
C ASN A 176 -7.52 3.66 -2.95
N ARG A 177 -7.54 2.46 -3.54
CA ARG A 177 -7.52 2.30 -5.00
C ARG A 177 -8.82 1.71 -5.52
N ILE A 178 -9.48 2.49 -6.39
CA ILE A 178 -10.74 2.08 -7.04
C ILE A 178 -10.51 0.92 -8.00
N ASP A 179 -9.40 0.95 -8.76
CA ASP A 179 -9.09 -0.03 -9.81
C ASP A 179 -8.62 -1.40 -9.28
N THR A 180 -8.26 -1.49 -8.01
CA THR A 180 -7.74 -2.73 -7.40
C THR A 180 -8.49 -3.14 -6.15
N ASP A 181 -8.61 -2.27 -5.14
CA ASP A 181 -9.20 -2.61 -3.86
C ASP A 181 -10.72 -2.69 -3.95
N ILE A 182 -11.32 -1.63 -4.49
CA ILE A 182 -12.78 -1.52 -4.59
C ILE A 182 -13.30 -2.48 -5.65
N LEU A 183 -12.76 -2.42 -6.87
CA LEU A 183 -13.14 -3.34 -7.94
C LEU A 183 -13.00 -4.80 -7.51
N GLY A 184 -11.87 -5.17 -6.90
CA GLY A 184 -11.62 -6.54 -6.47
C GLY A 184 -12.54 -6.98 -5.33
N GLY A 185 -12.81 -6.11 -4.35
CA GLY A 185 -13.76 -6.34 -3.27
C GLY A 185 -15.18 -6.57 -3.79
N ASN A 186 -15.66 -5.69 -4.70
CA ASN A 186 -16.97 -5.80 -5.33
C ASN A 186 -17.10 -7.11 -6.16
N LEU A 187 -16.08 -7.44 -6.98
CA LEU A 187 -16.05 -8.69 -7.74
C LEU A 187 -16.03 -9.94 -6.84
N ALA A 188 -15.50 -9.83 -5.63
CA ALA A 188 -15.53 -10.90 -4.65
C ALA A 188 -16.84 -10.98 -3.86
N GLY A 189 -17.72 -9.97 -3.94
CA GLY A 189 -18.97 -9.89 -3.20
C GLY A 189 -18.83 -9.36 -1.78
N MET A 190 -17.77 -8.60 -1.49
CA MET A 190 -17.54 -7.91 -0.23
C MET A 190 -18.24 -6.54 -0.22
N CYS A 191 -18.51 -6.03 0.97
CA CYS A 191 -18.75 -4.60 1.15
C CYS A 191 -17.44 -3.82 0.97
N THR A 192 -17.49 -2.65 0.33
CA THR A 192 -16.28 -1.89 0.00
C THR A 192 -16.29 -0.48 0.56
N VAL A 193 -15.14 -0.06 1.09
CA VAL A 193 -14.92 1.27 1.65
C VAL A 193 -13.71 1.90 0.95
N HIS A 194 -13.94 2.96 0.19
CA HIS A 194 -12.88 3.72 -0.45
C HIS A 194 -12.37 4.81 0.48
N LEU A 195 -11.09 4.72 0.84
CA LEU A 195 -10.38 5.76 1.58
C LEU A 195 -9.74 6.74 0.61
N LYS A 196 -10.21 8.00 0.60
CA LYS A 196 -9.74 9.05 -0.31
C LYS A 196 -8.40 9.63 0.12
N ARG A 197 -7.35 8.80 0.10
CA ARG A 197 -5.98 9.18 0.48
C ARG A 197 -4.93 8.69 -0.51
N GLY A 198 -3.74 9.27 -0.39
CA GLY A 198 -2.58 8.91 -1.21
C GLY A 198 -2.73 9.35 -2.68
N LYS A 199 -1.88 8.79 -3.51
CA LYS A 199 -1.80 9.14 -4.93
C LYS A 199 -3.10 8.85 -5.71
N TYR A 200 -3.82 7.81 -5.33
CA TYR A 200 -4.99 7.30 -6.05
C TYR A 200 -6.33 7.67 -5.39
N GLY A 201 -6.32 8.27 -4.19
CA GLY A 201 -7.52 8.56 -3.43
C GLY A 201 -8.49 9.59 -4.07
N ALA A 202 -8.07 10.30 -5.12
CA ALA A 202 -8.92 11.21 -5.89
C ALA A 202 -9.51 10.58 -7.17
N GLU A 203 -9.20 9.31 -7.45
CA GLU A 203 -9.76 8.59 -8.59
C GLU A 203 -11.27 8.41 -8.43
N LYS A 204 -11.96 8.35 -9.56
CA LYS A 204 -13.42 8.16 -9.60
C LYS A 204 -13.76 6.84 -10.27
N PRO A 205 -14.87 6.19 -9.86
CA PRO A 205 -15.36 5.01 -10.56
C PRO A 205 -15.65 5.31 -12.04
N GLU A 206 -15.24 4.42 -12.92
CA GLU A 206 -15.54 4.44 -14.35
C GLU A 206 -16.64 3.43 -14.70
N THR A 207 -16.86 2.42 -13.84
CA THR A 207 -17.88 1.39 -14.00
C THR A 207 -18.64 1.18 -12.68
N GLU A 208 -19.76 0.45 -12.75
CA GLU A 208 -20.57 0.12 -11.58
C GLU A 208 -19.77 -0.75 -10.60
N GLU A 209 -18.98 -1.71 -11.09
CA GLU A 209 -18.16 -2.58 -10.28
C GLU A 209 -17.02 -1.84 -9.55
N GLN A 210 -16.67 -0.64 -9.98
CA GLN A 210 -15.70 0.25 -9.33
C GLN A 210 -16.34 1.19 -8.31
N THR A 211 -17.67 1.18 -8.18
CA THR A 211 -18.36 2.07 -7.24
C THR A 211 -18.28 1.50 -5.82
N PRO A 212 -17.70 2.23 -4.86
CA PRO A 212 -17.64 1.78 -3.47
C PRO A 212 -19.01 1.88 -2.79
N ASP A 213 -19.27 1.03 -1.80
CA ASP A 213 -20.46 1.17 -0.93
C ASP A 213 -20.35 2.38 -0.01
N PHE A 214 -19.12 2.71 0.41
CA PHE A 214 -18.82 3.88 1.24
C PHE A 214 -17.55 4.60 0.75
N ASP A 215 -17.59 5.92 0.83
CA ASP A 215 -16.45 6.82 0.68
C ASP A 215 -16.12 7.45 2.04
N ILE A 216 -14.84 7.47 2.42
CA ILE A 216 -14.35 8.13 3.64
C ILE A 216 -13.10 8.96 3.34
N ASP A 217 -12.94 10.06 4.05
CA ASP A 217 -11.76 10.91 3.98
C ASP A 217 -10.78 10.64 5.14
N ASP A 218 -11.30 10.07 6.24
CA ASP A 218 -10.49 9.73 7.42
C ASP A 218 -10.82 8.34 7.98
N PHE A 219 -9.81 7.65 8.47
CA PHE A 219 -9.93 6.33 9.09
C PHE A 219 -10.91 6.24 10.27
N THR A 220 -11.01 7.33 11.03
CA THR A 220 -11.90 7.36 12.20
C THR A 220 -13.36 7.17 11.82
N GLU A 221 -13.72 7.48 10.57
CA GLU A 221 -15.07 7.31 10.06
C GLU A 221 -15.49 5.82 9.97
N ILE A 222 -14.54 4.90 9.78
CA ILE A 222 -14.84 3.47 9.64
C ILE A 222 -15.61 2.92 10.85
N THR A 223 -15.27 3.39 12.06
CA THR A 223 -15.92 2.93 13.30
C THR A 223 -17.38 3.37 13.43
N ALA A 224 -17.77 4.39 12.66
CA ALA A 224 -19.11 4.97 12.64
C ALA A 224 -19.95 4.49 11.45
N LEU A 225 -19.39 3.72 10.51
CA LEU A 225 -20.12 3.22 9.35
C LEU A 225 -21.20 2.22 9.75
N ASP A 226 -22.36 2.37 9.15
CA ASP A 226 -23.46 1.42 9.26
C ASP A 226 -23.39 0.41 8.10
N PHE A 227 -22.70 -0.70 8.35
CA PHE A 227 -22.53 -1.76 7.36
C PHE A 227 -23.81 -2.57 7.06
N THR A 228 -24.94 -2.32 7.73
CA THR A 228 -26.21 -2.96 7.36
C THR A 228 -26.67 -2.57 5.96
N LYS A 229 -26.16 -1.46 5.43
CA LYS A 229 -26.41 -1.03 4.04
C LYS A 229 -25.75 -1.94 2.98
N CYS A 230 -24.75 -2.74 3.37
CA CYS A 230 -24.13 -3.74 2.50
C CYS A 230 -24.91 -5.07 2.51
N ASP A 231 -25.84 -5.24 3.43
CA ASP A 231 -26.78 -6.37 3.39
C ASP A 231 -27.73 -6.10 2.23
N GLY A 232 -27.50 -6.73 1.06
CA GLY A 232 -28.17 -6.44 -0.20
C GLY A 232 -29.60 -5.98 -0.03
N ALA A 233 -29.91 -4.84 -0.65
CA ALA A 233 -31.29 -4.43 -0.84
C ALA A 233 -31.98 -5.52 -1.66
N ASP A 234 -33.04 -6.11 -1.07
CA ASP A 234 -34.00 -6.95 -1.77
C ASP A 234 -34.59 -6.27 -3.00
#